data_6c622f261c22a3a193658616ac2bba99
#
_entry.id   6c622f261c22a3a193658616ac2bba99
#
_cell.length_a   1.000
_cell.length_b   1.000
_cell.length_c   1.000
_cell.angle_alpha   90.00
_cell.angle_beta   90.00
_cell.angle_gamma   90.00
#
_symmetry.space_group_name_H-M   'P 1'
#
loop_
_entity.id
_entity.type
_entity.pdbx_description
1 polymer ?
#
loop_
_entity_poly.entity_id
_entity_poly.type
_entity_poly.pdbx_seq_one_letter_code
_entity_poly.pdbx_strand_id
1 'polypeptide(L)'
;MMTQEPIIQSSFEERTGTWQYVVADPATKKAVIIDSVLHYNPNTLTISTDTADALLAMISENGYQIEKILETHAHADHLTAASYLQHRLHEKQGSRPQICIGRRIKQVQDLFAGKYGIPAAEYEDVFDHLFEDDESFKIGELIAKVMHLPGHTPDHIGYQIGANVFCGDSIFHADIGTARCDFPGGSAKSLYDSGRNLLALPDDVKIWTGHDYPACPERCEAVPWMTVRDHKTKNKHLSQGVEEDDFLALREERDASLAAPRLLDASLQINIRAGRLPCPTAGGYRLMHLPVRVVGEEW
;
A
#
# COMPACT_ATOMS: atom_id res chain seq x y z
N MET A 1 9.93 -29.88 6.26
CA MET A 1 9.15 -29.76 5.02
C MET A 1 9.64 -28.50 4.36
N MET A 2 10.01 -28.51 3.07
CA MET A 2 10.30 -27.27 2.36
C MET A 2 8.98 -26.50 2.27
N THR A 3 8.96 -25.27 2.75
CA THR A 3 7.82 -24.38 2.57
C THR A 3 7.71 -24.10 1.07
N GLN A 4 6.55 -24.37 0.49
CA GLN A 4 6.31 -24.11 -0.93
C GLN A 4 6.34 -22.60 -1.16
N GLU A 5 7.15 -22.14 -2.13
CA GLU A 5 7.24 -20.72 -2.47
C GLU A 5 6.04 -20.28 -3.30
N PRO A 6 5.54 -19.06 -3.11
CA PRO A 6 4.43 -18.52 -3.89
C PRO A 6 4.83 -18.21 -5.34
N ILE A 7 3.85 -18.24 -6.25
CA ILE A 7 3.97 -17.59 -7.55
C ILE A 7 3.61 -16.11 -7.35
N ILE A 8 4.51 -15.21 -7.75
CA ILE A 8 4.31 -13.76 -7.62
C ILE A 8 4.28 -13.14 -9.01
N GLN A 9 3.19 -12.45 -9.31
CA GLN A 9 3.05 -11.58 -10.47
C GLN A 9 3.08 -10.14 -9.99
N SER A 10 3.97 -9.33 -10.56
CA SER A 10 4.07 -7.90 -10.26
C SER A 10 3.60 -7.06 -11.45
N SER A 11 2.86 -6.00 -11.18
CA SER A 11 2.38 -5.04 -12.18
C SER A 11 2.78 -3.64 -11.73
N PHE A 12 3.52 -2.92 -12.56
CA PHE A 12 3.95 -1.56 -12.27
C PHE A 12 2.97 -0.53 -12.86
N GLU A 13 2.47 0.36 -12.02
CA GLU A 13 1.65 1.50 -12.44
C GLU A 13 2.55 2.75 -12.52
N GLU A 14 2.88 3.17 -13.74
CA GLU A 14 3.91 4.19 -14.02
C GLU A 14 3.54 5.60 -13.52
N ARG A 15 2.24 5.94 -13.47
CA ARG A 15 1.77 7.31 -13.15
C ARG A 15 1.98 7.69 -11.69
N THR A 16 1.88 6.70 -10.80
CA THR A 16 2.12 6.85 -9.36
C THR A 16 3.40 6.16 -8.90
N GLY A 17 4.03 5.38 -9.79
CA GLY A 17 5.22 4.59 -9.47
C GLY A 17 4.93 3.42 -8.54
N THR A 18 3.70 2.88 -8.58
CA THR A 18 3.22 1.87 -7.64
C THR A 18 3.38 0.46 -8.17
N TRP A 19 3.92 -0.43 -7.35
CA TRP A 19 3.91 -1.87 -7.58
C TRP A 19 2.66 -2.51 -6.98
N GLN A 20 1.93 -3.25 -7.80
CA GLN A 20 0.79 -4.08 -7.45
C GLN A 20 1.16 -5.55 -7.58
N TYR A 21 0.70 -6.39 -6.67
CA TYR A 21 1.08 -7.80 -6.67
C TYR A 21 -0.12 -8.72 -6.68
N VAL A 22 -0.02 -9.84 -7.42
CA VAL A 22 -0.87 -11.01 -7.28
C VAL A 22 0.00 -12.15 -6.79
N VAL A 23 -0.31 -12.68 -5.61
CA VAL A 23 0.46 -13.72 -4.93
C VAL A 23 -0.38 -14.98 -4.83
N ALA A 24 0.04 -16.04 -5.51
CA ALA A 24 -0.73 -17.26 -5.68
C ALA A 24 -0.04 -18.49 -5.08
N ASP A 25 -0.85 -19.34 -4.49
CA ASP A 25 -0.46 -20.72 -4.15
C ASP A 25 -0.36 -21.56 -5.43
N PRO A 26 0.81 -22.09 -5.77
CA PRO A 26 1.00 -22.89 -6.97
C PRO A 26 0.19 -24.20 -6.98
N ALA A 27 -0.14 -24.75 -5.80
CA ALA A 27 -0.88 -26.01 -5.69
C ALA A 27 -2.38 -25.84 -5.95
N THR A 28 -2.98 -24.78 -5.40
CA THR A 28 -4.43 -24.58 -5.42
C THR A 28 -4.91 -23.49 -6.37
N LYS A 29 -3.99 -22.65 -6.90
CA LYS A 29 -4.30 -21.44 -7.67
C LYS A 29 -5.08 -20.38 -6.89
N LYS A 30 -5.25 -20.54 -5.59
CA LYS A 30 -5.80 -19.53 -4.71
C LYS A 30 -4.78 -18.41 -4.55
N ALA A 31 -5.25 -17.17 -4.57
CA ALA A 31 -4.35 -16.02 -4.60
C ALA A 31 -4.92 -14.83 -3.82
N VAL A 32 -4.05 -13.85 -3.58
CA VAL A 32 -4.38 -12.54 -3.04
C VAL A 32 -3.85 -11.45 -3.95
N ILE A 33 -4.47 -10.27 -3.88
CA ILE A 33 -3.98 -9.04 -4.49
C ILE A 33 -3.42 -8.16 -3.38
N ILE A 34 -2.30 -7.46 -3.60
CA ILE A 34 -1.70 -6.53 -2.64
C ILE A 34 -1.56 -5.16 -3.31
N ASP A 35 -2.04 -4.09 -2.66
CA ASP A 35 -1.93 -2.66 -3.01
C ASP A 35 -2.35 -2.35 -4.46
N SER A 36 -3.60 -2.59 -4.76
CA SER A 36 -4.17 -2.36 -6.09
C SER A 36 -4.51 -0.89 -6.36
N VAL A 37 -4.35 -0.43 -7.61
CA VAL A 37 -4.48 0.96 -8.02
C VAL A 37 -5.68 1.21 -8.93
N LEU A 38 -6.47 2.26 -8.61
CA LEU A 38 -7.36 2.94 -9.54
C LEU A 38 -6.69 4.23 -10.02
N HIS A 39 -6.69 4.45 -11.33
CA HIS A 39 -6.18 5.69 -11.87
C HIS A 39 -7.18 6.84 -11.64
N TYR A 40 -6.69 7.93 -11.05
CA TYR A 40 -7.44 9.18 -10.90
C TYR A 40 -6.73 10.35 -11.59
N ASN A 41 -7.43 11.05 -12.46
CA ASN A 41 -6.94 12.27 -13.09
C ASN A 41 -7.56 13.50 -12.39
N PRO A 42 -6.78 14.25 -11.58
CA PRO A 42 -7.30 15.40 -10.84
C PRO A 42 -7.67 16.59 -11.74
N ASN A 43 -7.14 16.67 -12.97
CA ASN A 43 -7.46 17.77 -13.88
C ASN A 43 -8.83 17.59 -14.55
N THR A 44 -9.24 16.35 -14.79
CA THR A 44 -10.53 16.02 -15.42
C THR A 44 -11.54 15.45 -14.42
N LEU A 45 -11.13 15.24 -13.17
CA LEU A 45 -11.93 14.64 -12.09
C LEU A 45 -12.50 13.27 -12.47
N THR A 46 -11.71 12.46 -13.20
CA THR A 46 -12.14 11.16 -13.70
C THR A 46 -11.36 10.03 -13.06
N ILE A 47 -12.08 8.93 -12.75
CA ILE A 47 -11.50 7.65 -12.32
C ILE A 47 -11.56 6.70 -13.53
N SER A 48 -10.43 6.03 -13.84
CA SER A 48 -10.33 4.98 -14.86
C SER A 48 -10.00 3.64 -14.17
N THR A 49 -10.57 2.57 -14.72
CA THR A 49 -10.38 1.21 -14.21
C THR A 49 -9.30 0.43 -14.97
N ASP A 50 -8.64 1.04 -15.95
CA ASP A 50 -7.72 0.37 -16.88
C ASP A 50 -6.66 -0.46 -16.19
N THR A 51 -6.04 0.08 -15.14
CA THR A 51 -5.01 -0.59 -14.34
C THR A 51 -5.58 -1.81 -13.59
N ALA A 52 -6.76 -1.65 -12.98
CA ALA A 52 -7.44 -2.75 -12.30
C ALA A 52 -7.96 -3.81 -13.27
N ASP A 53 -8.42 -3.40 -14.46
CA ASP A 53 -8.85 -4.33 -15.53
C ASP A 53 -7.67 -5.14 -16.07
N ALA A 54 -6.48 -4.57 -16.15
CA ALA A 54 -5.25 -5.30 -16.48
C ALA A 54 -4.91 -6.38 -15.43
N LEU A 55 -5.08 -6.09 -14.13
CA LEU A 55 -4.96 -7.11 -13.08
C LEU A 55 -6.00 -8.22 -13.24
N LEU A 56 -7.27 -7.87 -13.53
CA LEU A 56 -8.33 -8.86 -13.76
C LEU A 56 -8.04 -9.76 -14.98
N ALA A 57 -7.44 -9.22 -16.03
CA ALA A 57 -7.00 -10.00 -17.18
C ALA A 57 -5.88 -10.98 -16.80
N MET A 58 -4.83 -10.52 -16.10
CA MET A 58 -3.73 -11.34 -15.58
C MET A 58 -4.26 -12.49 -14.69
N ILE A 59 -5.18 -12.19 -13.76
CA ILE A 59 -5.79 -13.16 -12.86
C ILE A 59 -6.52 -14.24 -13.66
N SER A 60 -7.30 -13.84 -14.66
CA SER A 60 -8.07 -14.74 -15.53
C SER A 60 -7.16 -15.63 -16.39
N GLU A 61 -6.13 -15.06 -17.00
CA GLU A 61 -5.16 -15.77 -17.85
C GLU A 61 -4.40 -16.87 -17.08
N ASN A 62 -4.09 -16.62 -15.80
CA ASN A 62 -3.40 -17.58 -14.96
C ASN A 62 -4.33 -18.56 -14.22
N GLY A 63 -5.65 -18.36 -14.31
CA GLY A 63 -6.67 -19.19 -13.67
C GLY A 63 -6.64 -19.03 -12.12
N TYR A 64 -6.28 -17.87 -11.60
CA TYR A 64 -6.26 -17.62 -10.17
C TYR A 64 -7.64 -17.37 -9.61
N GLN A 65 -7.88 -17.87 -8.39
CA GLN A 65 -9.05 -17.58 -7.58
C GLN A 65 -8.64 -16.67 -6.43
N ILE A 66 -9.12 -15.43 -6.44
CA ILE A 66 -8.76 -14.44 -5.42
C ILE A 66 -9.58 -14.65 -4.15
N GLU A 67 -8.89 -14.87 -3.03
CA GLU A 67 -9.51 -15.03 -1.72
C GLU A 67 -9.55 -13.71 -0.93
N LYS A 68 -8.51 -12.87 -1.07
CA LYS A 68 -8.39 -11.59 -0.36
C LYS A 68 -7.77 -10.51 -1.26
N ILE A 69 -8.13 -9.27 -0.97
CA ILE A 69 -7.49 -8.05 -1.47
C ILE A 69 -6.91 -7.38 -0.23
N LEU A 70 -5.59 -7.23 -0.22
CA LEU A 70 -4.80 -6.79 0.91
C LEU A 70 -4.28 -5.37 0.66
N GLU A 71 -4.43 -4.51 1.64
CA GLU A 71 -3.81 -3.19 1.67
C GLU A 71 -2.72 -3.18 2.73
N THR A 72 -1.56 -2.62 2.42
CA THR A 72 -0.48 -2.46 3.42
C THR A 72 -0.76 -1.28 4.35
N HIS A 73 -1.40 -0.23 3.85
CA HIS A 73 -1.75 0.98 4.60
C HIS A 73 -2.79 1.82 3.85
N ALA A 74 -3.23 2.92 4.43
CA ALA A 74 -4.06 3.92 3.75
C ALA A 74 -3.19 4.78 2.82
N HIS A 75 -3.12 4.43 1.55
CA HIS A 75 -2.32 5.13 0.53
C HIS A 75 -2.76 6.59 0.36
N ALA A 76 -1.79 7.51 0.30
CA ALA A 76 -2.01 8.94 0.15
C ALA A 76 -1.75 9.46 -1.28
N ASP A 77 -1.16 8.65 -2.13
CA ASP A 77 -0.63 9.00 -3.45
C ASP A 77 -1.42 8.39 -4.62
N HIS A 78 -2.25 7.38 -4.35
CA HIS A 78 -3.17 6.77 -5.32
C HIS A 78 -4.47 6.29 -4.69
N LEU A 79 -5.50 6.09 -5.50
CA LEU A 79 -6.75 5.46 -5.07
C LEU A 79 -6.59 3.94 -5.12
N THR A 80 -7.09 3.23 -4.09
CA THR A 80 -7.15 1.77 -4.14
C THR A 80 -8.25 1.27 -5.07
N ALA A 81 -7.98 0.19 -5.80
CA ALA A 81 -8.96 -0.52 -6.62
C ALA A 81 -9.75 -1.57 -5.84
N ALA A 82 -9.54 -1.72 -4.52
CA ALA A 82 -10.05 -2.86 -3.75
C ALA A 82 -11.55 -3.10 -3.92
N SER A 83 -12.38 -2.08 -3.75
CA SER A 83 -13.84 -2.21 -3.88
C SER A 83 -14.27 -2.57 -5.31
N TYR A 84 -13.62 -1.97 -6.32
CA TYR A 84 -13.87 -2.29 -7.74
C TYR A 84 -13.51 -3.75 -8.05
N LEU A 85 -12.31 -4.17 -7.67
CA LEU A 85 -11.84 -5.54 -7.89
C LEU A 85 -12.71 -6.56 -7.14
N GLN A 86 -13.09 -6.28 -5.89
CA GLN A 86 -13.99 -7.13 -5.12
C GLN A 86 -15.31 -7.38 -5.86
N HIS A 87 -15.91 -6.31 -6.39
CA HIS A 87 -17.16 -6.39 -7.14
C HIS A 87 -16.99 -7.24 -8.42
N ARG A 88 -15.99 -6.94 -9.24
CA ARG A 88 -15.73 -7.63 -10.51
C ARG A 88 -15.35 -9.10 -10.32
N LEU A 89 -14.56 -9.38 -9.28
CA LEU A 89 -14.17 -10.76 -8.94
C LEU A 89 -15.37 -11.56 -8.42
N HIS A 90 -16.23 -10.95 -7.59
CA HIS A 90 -17.45 -11.61 -7.15
C HIS A 90 -18.33 -12.04 -8.33
N GLU A 91 -18.52 -11.17 -9.31
CA GLU A 91 -19.28 -11.49 -10.54
C GLU A 91 -18.64 -12.64 -11.35
N LYS A 92 -17.30 -12.65 -11.45
CA LYS A 92 -16.57 -13.62 -12.28
C LYS A 92 -16.38 -14.99 -11.62
N GLN A 93 -16.04 -15.03 -10.35
CA GLN A 93 -15.65 -16.27 -9.65
C GLN A 93 -16.75 -16.82 -8.70
N GLY A 94 -17.87 -16.10 -8.53
CA GLY A 94 -18.99 -16.50 -7.69
C GLY A 94 -18.75 -16.41 -6.18
N SER A 95 -17.52 -16.17 -5.74
CA SER A 95 -17.14 -15.91 -4.34
C SER A 95 -16.64 -14.48 -4.21
N ARG A 96 -16.95 -13.82 -3.08
CA ARG A 96 -16.55 -12.44 -2.81
C ARG A 96 -15.23 -12.44 -2.05
N PRO A 97 -14.11 -11.95 -2.63
CA PRO A 97 -12.86 -11.83 -1.90
C PRO A 97 -12.99 -10.78 -0.77
N GLN A 98 -12.33 -11.03 0.36
CA GLN A 98 -12.33 -10.09 1.47
C GLN A 98 -11.37 -8.93 1.21
N ILE A 99 -11.75 -7.69 1.52
CA ILE A 99 -10.84 -6.55 1.59
C ILE A 99 -10.29 -6.46 3.01
N CYS A 100 -8.97 -6.52 3.15
CA CYS A 100 -8.29 -6.63 4.44
C CYS A 100 -7.19 -5.56 4.56
N ILE A 101 -6.99 -5.06 5.78
CA ILE A 101 -5.96 -4.08 6.13
C ILE A 101 -5.58 -4.25 7.62
N GLY A 102 -4.53 -3.59 8.10
CA GLY A 102 -4.18 -3.54 9.52
C GLY A 102 -5.24 -2.84 10.38
N ARG A 103 -5.49 -3.34 11.59
CA ARG A 103 -6.53 -2.78 12.51
C ARG A 103 -6.35 -1.29 12.83
N ARG A 104 -5.12 -0.77 12.71
CA ARG A 104 -4.82 0.64 12.99
C ARG A 104 -5.35 1.60 11.93
N ILE A 105 -5.91 1.10 10.84
CA ILE A 105 -6.66 1.91 9.87
C ILE A 105 -7.73 2.77 10.55
N LYS A 106 -8.31 2.31 11.66
CA LYS A 106 -9.32 3.08 12.41
C LYS A 106 -8.81 4.45 12.84
N GLN A 107 -7.53 4.59 13.21
CA GLN A 107 -6.92 5.88 13.55
C GLN A 107 -6.87 6.82 12.35
N VAL A 108 -6.55 6.29 11.18
CA VAL A 108 -6.51 7.05 9.92
C VAL A 108 -7.93 7.40 9.46
N GLN A 109 -8.87 6.46 9.59
CA GLN A 109 -10.29 6.69 9.31
C GLN A 109 -10.84 7.84 10.14
N ASP A 110 -10.68 7.82 11.45
CA ASP A 110 -11.18 8.85 12.36
C ASP A 110 -10.59 10.24 12.04
N LEU A 111 -9.27 10.29 11.81
CA LEU A 111 -8.58 11.53 11.49
C LEU A 111 -9.07 12.16 10.19
N PHE A 112 -9.09 11.38 9.11
CA PHE A 112 -9.40 11.90 7.79
C PHE A 112 -10.92 12.00 7.53
N ALA A 113 -11.73 11.16 8.16
CA ALA A 113 -13.19 11.35 8.15
C ALA A 113 -13.57 12.69 8.80
N GLY A 114 -12.96 13.02 9.94
CA GLY A 114 -13.12 14.32 10.57
C GLY A 114 -12.68 15.48 9.68
N LYS A 115 -11.50 15.36 9.04
CA LYS A 115 -10.97 16.39 8.11
C LYS A 115 -11.89 16.67 6.94
N TYR A 116 -12.51 15.65 6.35
CA TYR A 116 -13.33 15.78 5.13
C TYR A 116 -14.85 15.79 5.41
N GLY A 117 -15.26 15.72 6.66
CA GLY A 117 -16.67 15.67 7.02
C GLY A 117 -17.39 14.42 6.51
N ILE A 118 -16.70 13.27 6.52
CA ILE A 118 -17.24 11.99 6.04
C ILE A 118 -18.07 11.34 7.15
N PRO A 119 -19.35 11.01 6.90
CA PRO A 119 -20.18 10.33 7.89
C PRO A 119 -19.65 8.95 8.24
N ALA A 120 -19.75 8.56 9.52
CA ALA A 120 -19.30 7.25 10.03
C ALA A 120 -19.85 6.07 9.21
N ALA A 121 -21.10 6.12 8.79
CA ALA A 121 -21.73 5.09 7.96
C ALA A 121 -21.05 4.85 6.60
N GLU A 122 -20.17 5.75 6.13
CA GLU A 122 -19.44 5.60 4.87
C GLU A 122 -18.07 4.95 5.03
N TYR A 123 -17.50 4.91 6.24
CA TYR A 123 -16.15 4.37 6.48
C TYR A 123 -16.06 3.33 7.60
N GLU A 124 -17.05 3.25 8.51
CA GLU A 124 -17.08 2.19 9.50
C GLU A 124 -17.46 0.85 8.86
N ASP A 125 -16.82 -0.24 9.33
CA ASP A 125 -17.07 -1.62 8.89
C ASP A 125 -17.03 -1.85 7.36
N VAL A 126 -16.20 -1.05 6.65
CA VAL A 126 -16.03 -1.16 5.19
C VAL A 126 -14.99 -2.20 4.79
N PHE A 127 -14.03 -2.50 5.67
CA PHE A 127 -13.08 -3.58 5.51
C PHE A 127 -13.65 -4.87 6.05
N ASP A 128 -13.51 -5.97 5.30
CA ASP A 128 -14.06 -7.28 5.69
C ASP A 128 -13.24 -7.95 6.80
N HIS A 129 -11.94 -7.61 6.92
CA HIS A 129 -11.07 -8.09 7.99
C HIS A 129 -10.01 -7.04 8.35
N LEU A 130 -9.79 -6.87 9.66
CA LEU A 130 -8.76 -6.00 10.22
C LEU A 130 -7.72 -6.87 10.93
N PHE A 131 -6.54 -6.98 10.32
CA PHE A 131 -5.47 -7.81 10.86
C PHE A 131 -4.90 -7.28 12.17
N GLU A 132 -4.66 -8.21 13.09
CA GLU A 132 -3.82 -7.98 14.26
C GLU A 132 -2.33 -8.11 13.91
N ASP A 133 -1.46 -7.58 14.78
CA ASP A 133 -0.02 -7.77 14.64
C ASP A 133 0.32 -9.26 14.76
N ASP A 134 1.27 -9.72 13.93
CA ASP A 134 1.72 -11.10 13.88
C ASP A 134 0.62 -12.14 13.53
N GLU A 135 -0.57 -11.70 13.15
CA GLU A 135 -1.62 -12.59 12.70
C GLU A 135 -1.17 -13.40 11.48
N SER A 136 -1.56 -14.68 11.45
CA SER A 136 -1.30 -15.55 10.31
C SER A 136 -2.59 -15.95 9.62
N PHE A 137 -2.57 -15.94 8.31
CA PHE A 137 -3.70 -16.36 7.49
C PHE A 137 -3.26 -17.27 6.34
N LYS A 138 -4.21 -17.91 5.67
CA LYS A 138 -3.92 -18.81 4.55
C LYS A 138 -4.21 -18.16 3.22
N ILE A 139 -3.41 -18.55 2.22
CA ILE A 139 -3.64 -18.35 0.79
C ILE A 139 -3.53 -19.75 0.17
N GLY A 140 -4.70 -20.41 -0.03
CA GLY A 140 -4.67 -21.83 -0.36
C GLY A 140 -3.97 -22.65 0.74
N GLU A 141 -2.84 -23.29 0.41
CA GLU A 141 -2.00 -24.05 1.33
C GLU A 141 -0.84 -23.22 1.91
N LEU A 142 -0.54 -22.05 1.34
CA LEU A 142 0.49 -21.14 1.85
C LEU A 142 0.03 -20.49 3.15
N ILE A 143 1.01 -20.20 4.02
CA ILE A 143 0.80 -19.40 5.22
C ILE A 143 1.43 -18.03 5.00
N ALA A 144 0.63 -16.99 5.17
CA ALA A 144 1.06 -15.61 5.23
C ALA A 144 1.06 -15.11 6.67
N LYS A 145 2.05 -14.27 7.02
CA LYS A 145 2.15 -13.62 8.33
C LYS A 145 2.13 -12.11 8.15
N VAL A 146 1.32 -11.43 8.96
CA VAL A 146 1.28 -9.97 9.04
C VAL A 146 2.46 -9.47 9.86
N MET A 147 3.12 -8.42 9.38
CA MET A 147 4.20 -7.71 10.06
C MET A 147 3.77 -6.29 10.34
N HIS A 148 3.82 -5.82 11.58
CA HIS A 148 3.61 -4.41 11.90
C HIS A 148 4.87 -3.62 11.51
N LEU A 149 4.74 -2.68 10.58
CA LEU A 149 5.83 -1.88 10.02
C LEU A 149 5.51 -0.38 10.06
N PRO A 150 5.26 0.20 11.25
CA PRO A 150 4.87 1.60 11.38
C PRO A 150 6.01 2.53 10.98
N GLY A 151 5.67 3.76 10.61
CA GLY A 151 6.63 4.82 10.38
C GLY A 151 6.25 5.72 9.23
N HIS A 152 6.02 5.20 8.03
CA HIS A 152 5.44 5.95 6.92
C HIS A 152 4.02 6.43 7.30
N THR A 153 3.17 5.50 7.70
CA THR A 153 1.85 5.77 8.31
C THR A 153 1.69 4.98 9.60
N PRO A 154 0.76 5.36 10.51
CA PRO A 154 0.55 4.66 11.77
C PRO A 154 -0.11 3.29 11.62
N ASP A 155 -0.86 3.07 10.53
CA ASP A 155 -1.59 1.83 10.22
C ASP A 155 -0.78 0.82 9.41
N HIS A 156 0.44 1.16 9.04
CA HIS A 156 1.25 0.42 8.09
C HIS A 156 1.61 -0.99 8.56
N ILE A 157 1.34 -1.98 7.70
CA ILE A 157 1.70 -3.38 7.87
C ILE A 157 2.38 -3.91 6.59
N GLY A 158 3.05 -5.04 6.71
CA GLY A 158 3.56 -5.83 5.58
C GLY A 158 3.10 -7.27 5.67
N TYR A 159 3.35 -8.05 4.61
CA TYR A 159 2.94 -9.44 4.51
C TYR A 159 4.14 -10.32 4.17
N GLN A 160 4.46 -11.27 5.05
CA GLN A 160 5.48 -12.29 4.81
C GLN A 160 4.85 -13.57 4.29
N ILE A 161 5.30 -14.07 3.13
CA ILE A 161 4.80 -15.28 2.48
C ILE A 161 6.01 -16.08 1.96
N GLY A 162 6.37 -17.17 2.65
CA GLY A 162 7.61 -17.88 2.38
C GLY A 162 8.85 -17.00 2.60
N ALA A 163 9.77 -16.98 1.65
CA ALA A 163 10.95 -16.10 1.65
C ALA A 163 10.70 -14.72 1.00
N ASN A 164 9.46 -14.24 1.01
CA ASN A 164 9.06 -12.98 0.40
C ASN A 164 8.34 -12.10 1.40
N VAL A 165 8.69 -10.81 1.48
CA VAL A 165 8.03 -9.81 2.31
C VAL A 165 7.57 -8.66 1.44
N PHE A 166 6.26 -8.40 1.41
CA PHE A 166 5.64 -7.25 0.78
C PHE A 166 5.59 -6.15 1.82
N CYS A 167 6.51 -5.19 1.74
CA CYS A 167 6.74 -4.23 2.81
C CYS A 167 6.02 -2.89 2.59
N GLY A 168 5.18 -2.76 1.55
CA GLY A 168 4.55 -1.49 1.19
C GLY A 168 5.57 -0.34 1.17
N ASP A 169 5.24 0.76 1.80
CA ASP A 169 6.04 1.97 1.88
C ASP A 169 6.94 2.01 3.14
N SER A 170 7.66 0.92 3.40
CA SER A 170 8.70 0.92 4.43
C SER A 170 10.08 1.14 3.81
N ILE A 171 10.49 0.24 2.90
CA ILE A 171 11.77 0.28 2.19
C ILE A 171 11.49 0.29 0.69
N PHE A 172 12.16 1.18 -0.04
CA PHE A 172 12.13 1.25 -1.50
C PHE A 172 13.44 0.69 -2.09
N HIS A 173 13.57 0.72 -3.42
CA HIS A 173 14.83 0.35 -4.06
C HIS A 173 16.02 1.04 -3.38
N ALA A 174 17.17 0.39 -3.34
CA ALA A 174 18.32 0.83 -2.53
C ALA A 174 18.79 2.26 -2.86
N ASP A 175 18.65 2.71 -4.11
CA ASP A 175 18.99 4.08 -4.53
C ASP A 175 17.97 5.14 -4.06
N ILE A 176 16.74 4.74 -3.75
CA ILE A 176 15.69 5.60 -3.17
C ILE A 176 15.79 5.60 -1.64
N GLY A 177 15.91 4.42 -1.04
CA GLY A 177 16.10 4.22 0.40
C GLY A 177 14.82 3.87 1.13
N THR A 178 14.14 4.84 1.76
CA THR A 178 12.91 4.66 2.57
C THR A 178 11.84 5.67 2.19
N ALA A 179 10.60 5.38 2.59
CA ALA A 179 9.49 6.33 2.47
C ALA A 179 9.69 7.58 3.35
N ARG A 180 8.83 8.56 3.15
CA ARG A 180 8.66 9.75 4.00
C ARG A 180 7.88 9.40 5.28
N CYS A 181 8.02 10.23 6.32
CA CYS A 181 7.39 10.01 7.63
C CYS A 181 6.51 11.17 8.09
N ASP A 182 6.25 12.15 7.25
CA ASP A 182 5.49 13.36 7.56
C ASP A 182 3.96 13.20 7.37
N PHE A 183 3.50 11.97 7.11
CA PHE A 183 2.07 11.64 7.20
C PHE A 183 1.59 11.84 8.65
N PRO A 184 0.36 12.37 8.88
CA PRO A 184 -0.17 12.50 10.23
C PRO A 184 -0.15 11.20 11.02
N GLY A 185 0.63 11.16 12.10
CA GLY A 185 0.91 9.96 12.87
C GLY A 185 2.10 9.13 12.37
N GLY A 186 2.77 9.55 11.30
CA GLY A 186 4.05 8.99 10.85
C GLY A 186 5.18 9.27 11.85
N SER A 187 6.26 8.48 11.78
CA SER A 187 7.39 8.55 12.71
C SER A 187 8.66 8.03 12.09
N ALA A 188 9.68 8.88 11.98
CA ALA A 188 10.99 8.48 11.48
C ALA A 188 11.64 7.41 12.37
N LYS A 189 11.49 7.52 13.71
CA LYS A 189 11.95 6.51 14.66
C LYS A 189 11.32 5.14 14.39
N SER A 190 9.99 5.11 14.26
CA SER A 190 9.26 3.87 13.96
C SER A 190 9.64 3.29 12.60
N LEU A 191 9.90 4.14 11.58
CA LEU A 191 10.35 3.67 10.28
C LEU A 191 11.76 3.06 10.34
N TYR A 192 12.66 3.66 11.13
CA TYR A 192 13.98 3.10 11.38
C TYR A 192 13.88 1.71 12.00
N ASP A 193 13.09 1.57 13.08
CA ASP A 193 12.89 0.29 13.75
C ASP A 193 12.27 -0.76 12.82
N SER A 194 11.25 -0.37 12.03
CA SER A 194 10.63 -1.23 11.02
C SER A 194 11.64 -1.68 9.96
N GLY A 195 12.47 -0.76 9.47
CA GLY A 195 13.54 -1.06 8.54
C GLY A 195 14.58 -2.01 9.12
N ARG A 196 15.01 -1.80 10.37
CA ARG A 196 15.93 -2.71 11.05
C ARG A 196 15.33 -4.09 11.26
N ASN A 197 14.03 -4.19 11.58
CA ASN A 197 13.33 -5.47 11.68
C ASN A 197 13.30 -6.22 10.34
N LEU A 198 13.04 -5.53 9.23
CA LEU A 198 13.11 -6.11 7.89
C LEU A 198 14.53 -6.59 7.56
N LEU A 199 15.54 -5.79 7.88
CA LEU A 199 16.94 -6.15 7.64
C LEU A 199 17.50 -7.20 8.61
N ALA A 200 16.81 -7.53 9.70
CA ALA A 200 17.14 -8.65 10.58
C ALA A 200 16.75 -10.03 10.01
N LEU A 201 15.91 -10.06 8.97
CA LEU A 201 15.54 -11.29 8.27
C LEU A 201 16.75 -11.94 7.57
N PRO A 202 16.65 -13.24 7.20
CA PRO A 202 17.71 -13.92 6.44
C PRO A 202 18.07 -13.17 5.15
N ASP A 203 19.34 -13.21 4.78
CA ASP A 203 19.92 -12.43 3.69
C ASP A 203 19.30 -12.67 2.31
N ASP A 204 18.74 -13.85 2.08
CA ASP A 204 18.11 -14.29 0.83
C ASP A 204 16.62 -13.96 0.74
N VAL A 205 16.01 -13.47 1.81
CA VAL A 205 14.62 -12.98 1.80
C VAL A 205 14.50 -11.81 0.84
N LYS A 206 13.48 -11.84 0.00
CA LYS A 206 13.14 -10.79 -0.95
C LYS A 206 12.19 -9.77 -0.31
N ILE A 207 12.57 -8.51 -0.35
CA ILE A 207 11.74 -7.38 0.07
C ILE A 207 11.10 -6.80 -1.18
N TRP A 208 9.76 -6.91 -1.29
CA TRP A 208 8.91 -6.38 -2.36
C TRP A 208 8.37 -5.04 -1.92
N THR A 209 8.66 -3.98 -2.68
CA THR A 209 8.37 -2.59 -2.31
C THR A 209 7.03 -2.10 -2.84
N GLY A 210 6.41 -1.10 -2.19
CA GLY A 210 5.20 -0.44 -2.68
C GLY A 210 5.45 0.47 -3.89
N HIS A 211 6.60 1.16 -3.93
CA HIS A 211 6.92 2.10 -5.01
C HIS A 211 8.32 1.93 -5.55
N ASP A 212 8.48 2.41 -6.81
CA ASP A 212 9.79 2.62 -7.41
C ASP A 212 9.76 3.84 -8.33
N TYR A 213 10.87 4.59 -8.33
CA TYR A 213 11.05 5.81 -9.10
C TYR A 213 12.41 5.75 -9.80
N PRO A 214 12.53 4.96 -10.89
CA PRO A 214 13.80 4.83 -11.59
C PRO A 214 14.25 6.16 -12.18
N ALA A 215 15.52 6.49 -11.99
CA ALA A 215 16.15 7.73 -12.48
C ALA A 215 17.18 7.41 -13.56
N CYS A 216 16.83 7.60 -14.84
CA CYS A 216 17.79 7.52 -15.94
C CYS A 216 18.82 8.66 -15.84
N PRO A 217 20.12 8.44 -16.22
CA PRO A 217 20.60 7.19 -16.85
C PRO A 217 21.07 6.11 -15.87
N GLU A 218 21.09 6.35 -14.55
CA GLU A 218 21.64 5.43 -13.56
C GLU A 218 20.84 4.12 -13.48
N ARG A 219 19.52 4.23 -13.51
CA ARG A 219 18.59 3.10 -13.58
C ARG A 219 17.32 3.52 -14.32
N CYS A 220 17.00 2.85 -15.42
CA CYS A 220 15.85 3.20 -16.27
C CYS A 220 14.64 2.26 -16.08
N GLU A 221 14.83 1.12 -15.44
CA GLU A 221 13.78 0.14 -15.24
C GLU A 221 13.35 0.07 -13.78
N ALA A 222 12.04 -0.04 -13.56
CA ALA A 222 11.48 -0.27 -12.24
C ALA A 222 11.75 -1.71 -11.79
N VAL A 223 12.14 -1.89 -10.51
CA VAL A 223 12.50 -3.17 -9.92
C VAL A 223 11.60 -3.43 -8.70
N PRO A 224 10.82 -4.53 -8.70
CA PRO A 224 9.81 -4.75 -7.66
C PRO A 224 10.39 -5.24 -6.33
N TRP A 225 11.57 -5.77 -6.29
CA TRP A 225 12.18 -6.33 -5.08
C TRP A 225 13.70 -6.27 -5.09
N MET A 226 14.26 -6.29 -3.89
CA MET A 226 15.67 -6.54 -3.64
C MET A 226 15.82 -7.52 -2.47
N THR A 227 16.99 -8.17 -2.34
CA THR A 227 17.25 -9.05 -1.18
C THR A 227 17.57 -8.24 0.07
N VAL A 228 17.36 -8.83 1.26
CA VAL A 228 17.81 -8.26 2.54
C VAL A 228 19.31 -7.95 2.47
N ARG A 229 20.13 -8.83 1.87
CA ARG A 229 21.57 -8.61 1.67
C ARG A 229 21.85 -7.35 0.85
N ASP A 230 21.11 -7.13 -0.23
CA ASP A 230 21.27 -5.93 -1.05
C ASP A 230 20.95 -4.66 -0.27
N HIS A 231 19.86 -4.66 0.50
CA HIS A 231 19.52 -3.53 1.35
C HIS A 231 20.56 -3.28 2.44
N LYS A 232 21.05 -4.32 3.12
CA LYS A 232 22.14 -4.19 4.12
C LYS A 232 23.38 -3.50 3.55
N THR A 233 23.66 -3.73 2.27
CA THR A 233 24.91 -3.25 1.66
C THR A 233 24.73 -1.97 0.84
N LYS A 234 23.56 -1.73 0.26
CA LYS A 234 23.37 -0.70 -0.78
C LYS A 234 22.29 0.34 -0.44
N ASN A 235 21.37 0.07 0.52
CA ASN A 235 20.30 1.00 0.81
C ASN A 235 20.87 2.30 1.40
N LYS A 236 20.66 3.42 0.71
CA LYS A 236 21.27 4.69 1.07
C LYS A 236 20.81 5.28 2.40
N HIS A 237 19.68 4.80 2.95
CA HIS A 237 19.13 5.28 4.21
C HIS A 237 19.25 4.27 5.36
N LEU A 238 19.40 2.97 5.05
CA LEU A 238 19.34 1.88 6.03
C LEU A 238 20.48 0.86 5.92
N SER A 239 21.47 1.10 5.05
CA SER A 239 22.61 0.18 4.95
C SER A 239 23.30 -0.01 6.31
N GLN A 240 24.09 -1.08 6.40
CA GLN A 240 24.83 -1.41 7.62
C GLN A 240 25.77 -0.26 7.99
N GLY A 241 25.70 0.20 9.24
CA GLY A 241 26.47 1.33 9.75
C GLY A 241 25.73 2.68 9.75
N VAL A 242 24.51 2.75 9.22
CA VAL A 242 23.65 3.92 9.43
C VAL A 242 23.04 3.83 10.83
N GLU A 243 23.41 4.77 11.69
CA GLU A 243 22.89 4.86 13.06
C GLU A 243 21.52 5.56 13.09
N GLU A 244 20.78 5.36 14.18
CA GLU A 244 19.45 5.92 14.34
C GLU A 244 19.44 7.45 14.22
N ASP A 245 20.33 8.13 14.93
CA ASP A 245 20.38 9.60 14.95
C ASP A 245 20.63 10.19 13.56
N ASP A 246 21.49 9.56 12.76
CA ASP A 246 21.76 9.96 11.36
C ASP A 246 20.51 9.79 10.48
N PHE A 247 19.79 8.68 10.67
CA PHE A 247 18.53 8.42 9.95
C PHE A 247 17.44 9.43 10.33
N LEU A 248 17.28 9.73 11.61
CA LEU A 248 16.29 10.70 12.09
C LEU A 248 16.56 12.09 11.51
N ALA A 249 17.81 12.56 11.59
CA ALA A 249 18.23 13.85 11.04
C ALA A 249 17.97 13.93 9.52
N LEU A 250 18.30 12.85 8.76
CA LEU A 250 18.04 12.76 7.33
C LEU A 250 16.55 12.86 7.02
N ARG A 251 15.68 12.16 7.77
CA ARG A 251 14.24 12.19 7.56
C ARG A 251 13.66 13.57 7.88
N GLU A 252 14.05 14.16 8.98
CA GLU A 252 13.61 15.51 9.37
C GLU A 252 13.94 16.55 8.29
N GLU A 253 15.18 16.57 7.80
CA GLU A 253 15.61 17.48 6.73
C GLU A 253 14.83 17.27 5.43
N ARG A 254 14.73 16.00 4.98
CA ARG A 254 14.06 15.69 3.71
C ARG A 254 12.56 15.93 3.76
N ASP A 255 11.90 15.47 4.81
CA ASP A 255 10.45 15.54 4.91
C ASP A 255 9.96 16.98 5.09
N ALA A 256 10.72 17.83 5.78
CA ALA A 256 10.42 19.26 5.89
C ALA A 256 10.41 20.00 4.53
N SER A 257 11.09 19.47 3.53
CA SER A 257 11.16 20.05 2.16
C SER A 257 10.11 19.52 1.19
N LEU A 258 9.37 18.46 1.56
CA LEU A 258 8.41 17.80 0.66
C LEU A 258 7.04 18.48 0.68
N ALA A 259 6.46 18.67 -0.51
CA ALA A 259 5.05 19.00 -0.63
C ALA A 259 4.18 17.78 -0.26
N ALA A 260 2.93 18.02 0.15
CA ALA A 260 1.97 16.94 0.34
C ALA A 260 1.81 16.11 -0.95
N PRO A 261 1.53 14.80 -0.87
CA PRO A 261 1.24 13.98 -2.03
C PRO A 261 0.13 14.61 -2.88
N ARG A 262 0.34 14.64 -4.21
CA ARG A 262 -0.59 15.36 -5.13
C ARG A 262 -2.04 14.88 -5.03
N LEU A 263 -2.25 13.61 -4.75
CA LEU A 263 -3.58 13.00 -4.66
C LEU A 263 -4.07 12.82 -3.21
N LEU A 264 -3.37 13.35 -2.20
CA LEU A 264 -3.65 13.14 -0.78
C LEU A 264 -5.14 13.24 -0.45
N ASP A 265 -5.77 14.37 -0.83
CA ASP A 265 -7.17 14.61 -0.45
C ASP A 265 -8.15 13.70 -1.21
N ALA A 266 -7.85 13.33 -2.46
CA ALA A 266 -8.67 12.39 -3.22
C ALA A 266 -8.49 10.96 -2.72
N SER A 267 -7.23 10.54 -2.55
CA SER A 267 -6.87 9.16 -2.19
C SER A 267 -7.43 8.78 -0.83
N LEU A 268 -7.20 9.61 0.19
CA LEU A 268 -7.64 9.27 1.54
C LEU A 268 -9.17 9.20 1.67
N GLN A 269 -9.93 10.06 0.97
CA GLN A 269 -11.38 9.97 0.98
C GLN A 269 -11.92 8.66 0.38
N ILE A 270 -11.22 8.07 -0.58
CA ILE A 270 -11.58 6.79 -1.18
C ILE A 270 -11.01 5.64 -0.34
N ASN A 271 -9.77 5.73 0.08
CA ASN A 271 -9.04 4.61 0.68
C ASN A 271 -9.52 4.29 2.10
N ILE A 272 -9.91 5.31 2.90
CA ILE A 272 -10.55 5.07 4.21
C ILE A 272 -11.94 4.40 4.08
N ARG A 273 -12.53 4.41 2.88
CA ARG A 273 -13.77 3.71 2.52
C ARG A 273 -13.51 2.33 1.85
N ALA A 274 -12.32 1.77 1.99
CA ALA A 274 -11.91 0.52 1.33
C ALA A 274 -12.08 0.57 -0.21
N GLY A 275 -11.83 1.72 -0.82
CA GLY A 275 -11.99 1.93 -2.26
C GLY A 275 -13.44 2.19 -2.72
N ARG A 276 -14.41 2.32 -1.81
CA ARG A 276 -15.78 2.68 -2.18
C ARG A 276 -15.86 4.14 -2.57
N LEU A 277 -16.58 4.42 -3.65
CA LEU A 277 -16.86 5.80 -4.06
C LEU A 277 -17.82 6.48 -3.07
N PRO A 278 -17.72 7.81 -2.88
CA PRO A 278 -18.65 8.56 -2.06
C PRO A 278 -20.11 8.33 -2.50
N CYS A 279 -21.05 8.37 -1.54
CA CYS A 279 -22.46 8.30 -1.87
C CYS A 279 -22.86 9.43 -2.82
N PRO A 280 -23.71 9.17 -3.84
CA PRO A 280 -24.14 10.23 -4.73
C PRO A 280 -25.05 11.22 -3.99
N THR A 281 -24.93 12.51 -4.33
CA THR A 281 -25.88 13.53 -3.89
C THR A 281 -27.27 13.28 -4.50
N ALA A 282 -28.28 14.02 -4.05
CA ALA A 282 -29.61 13.97 -4.65
C ALA A 282 -29.62 14.29 -6.16
N GLY A 283 -28.64 15.04 -6.64
CA GLY A 283 -28.43 15.33 -8.07
C GLY A 283 -27.63 14.24 -8.82
N GLY A 284 -27.25 13.14 -8.18
CA GLY A 284 -26.49 12.04 -8.78
C GLY A 284 -24.98 12.24 -8.84
N TYR A 285 -24.45 13.33 -8.31
CA TYR A 285 -23.00 13.62 -8.33
C TYR A 285 -22.29 12.97 -7.14
N ARG A 286 -21.12 12.39 -7.37
CA ARG A 286 -20.20 11.94 -6.31
C ARG A 286 -19.19 13.05 -6.05
N LEU A 287 -19.09 13.49 -4.81
CA LEU A 287 -18.26 14.64 -4.45
C LEU A 287 -17.06 14.18 -3.59
N MET A 288 -15.91 14.80 -3.86
CA MET A 288 -14.75 14.79 -2.98
C MET A 288 -14.59 16.20 -2.38
N HIS A 289 -14.28 16.25 -1.10
CA HIS A 289 -14.13 17.51 -0.37
C HIS A 289 -12.67 17.98 -0.46
N LEU A 290 -12.46 19.26 -0.73
CA LEU A 290 -11.14 19.87 -0.67
C LEU A 290 -11.07 20.83 0.51
N PRO A 291 -10.14 20.65 1.47
CA PRO A 291 -9.98 21.58 2.57
C PRO A 291 -9.43 22.91 2.04
N VAL A 292 -10.08 24.00 2.41
CA VAL A 292 -9.67 25.37 2.05
C VAL A 292 -9.04 26.03 3.28
N ARG A 293 -7.88 26.67 3.07
CA ARG A 293 -7.22 27.47 4.10
C ARG A 293 -7.39 28.95 3.77
N VAL A 294 -8.01 29.68 4.67
CA VAL A 294 -8.09 31.14 4.56
C VAL A 294 -6.82 31.75 5.15
N VAL A 295 -6.22 32.72 4.42
CA VAL A 295 -5.08 33.52 4.89
C VAL A 295 -5.57 34.94 5.02
N GLY A 296 -5.61 35.46 6.26
CA GLY A 296 -6.18 36.76 6.60
C GLY A 296 -7.33 36.63 7.60
N GLU A 297 -8.22 37.63 7.63
CA GLU A 297 -9.42 37.61 8.46
C GLU A 297 -10.54 36.78 7.79
N GLU A 298 -11.20 35.90 8.56
CA GLU A 298 -12.39 35.19 8.12
C GLU A 298 -13.59 36.14 8.14
N TRP A 299 -14.52 36.02 7.19
CA TRP A 299 -15.74 36.79 7.05
C TRP A 299 -16.98 35.90 7.13
#